data_e5bdee0a9547b3146ac0adbb531ee1d8
#
_entry.id   e5bdee0a9547b3146ac0adbb531ee1d8
#
_cell.length_a   1.000
_cell.length_b   1.000
_cell.length_c   1.000
_cell.angle_alpha   90.00
_cell.angle_beta   90.00
_cell.angle_gamma   90.00
#
_symmetry.space_group_name_H-M   'P 1'
#
loop_
_entity.id
_entity.type
_entity.pdbx_description
1 polymer ?
#
loop_
_entity_poly.entity_id
_entity_poly.type
_entity_poly.pdbx_seq_one_letter_code
_entity_poly.pdbx_strand_id
1 'polypeptide(L)'
;MKIAAGRTGKFFGLLAGIAGLALASTGPAWAQPPETFTEVSTFSDHFTGDFPCQDELYDVTATGHTLVHYDYFPDTDTFHVHFSDHGSVVAVPVDGTGPTYTGNFWDLDSDNVRAVKHGDVLVQKDTDLMRSIAHGSDGSRAFVMTHAQLTINANGDTTVQFEVDKMICS
;
A
#
# COMPACT_ATOMS: atom_id res chain seq x y z
N MET A 1 8.68 15.95 -13.61
CA MET A 1 9.06 15.90 -12.20
C MET A 1 9.03 14.42 -11.80
N LYS A 2 10.17 13.81 -11.50
CA LYS A 2 10.22 12.37 -11.16
C LYS A 2 10.07 12.28 -9.67
N ILE A 3 8.89 11.89 -9.18
CA ILE A 3 8.73 11.46 -7.79
C ILE A 3 9.46 10.13 -7.69
N ALA A 4 10.59 10.13 -6.98
CA ALA A 4 11.34 8.89 -6.74
C ALA A 4 10.50 8.04 -5.79
N ALA A 5 9.86 7.01 -6.31
CA ALA A 5 9.23 5.94 -5.54
C ALA A 5 10.32 5.16 -4.77
N GLY A 6 10.76 5.74 -3.65
CA GLY A 6 11.76 5.15 -2.75
C GLY A 6 11.14 4.25 -1.68
N ARG A 7 10.12 3.45 -2.00
CA ARG A 7 9.47 2.56 -1.00
C ARG A 7 9.71 1.06 -1.21
N THR A 8 10.69 0.67 -1.99
CA THR A 8 10.99 -0.76 -2.29
C THR A 8 11.80 -1.50 -1.21
N GLY A 9 11.82 -1.10 0.05
CA GLY A 9 12.81 -1.63 0.99
C GLY A 9 12.34 -2.37 2.24
N LYS A 10 11.06 -2.43 2.61
CA LYS A 10 10.70 -2.92 3.97
C LYS A 10 9.65 -4.03 4.08
N PHE A 11 9.06 -4.52 2.99
CA PHE A 11 7.98 -5.52 3.08
C PHE A 11 8.39 -6.99 2.93
N PHE A 12 9.67 -7.32 2.71
CA PHE A 12 10.10 -8.71 2.54
C PHE A 12 10.31 -9.50 3.86
N GLY A 13 10.05 -8.91 5.01
CA GLY A 13 10.37 -9.52 6.32
C GLY A 13 9.27 -10.35 7.00
N LEU A 14 8.02 -10.32 6.55
CA LEU A 14 6.89 -10.89 7.30
C LEU A 14 6.38 -12.27 6.81
N LEU A 15 6.91 -12.80 5.70
CA LEU A 15 6.45 -14.10 5.15
C LEU A 15 7.13 -15.34 5.72
N ALA A 16 8.00 -15.22 6.74
CA ALA A 16 8.78 -16.35 7.26
C ALA A 16 8.15 -17.13 8.42
N GLY A 17 6.87 -16.92 8.75
CA GLY A 17 6.24 -17.45 9.96
C GLY A 17 5.16 -18.53 9.82
N ILE A 18 4.72 -18.89 8.63
CA ILE A 18 3.62 -19.85 8.45
C ILE A 18 4.14 -21.14 7.78
N ALA A 19 5.04 -21.85 8.44
CA ALA A 19 5.40 -23.21 8.08
C ALA A 19 4.96 -24.16 9.21
N GLY A 20 3.85 -24.86 9.01
CA GLY A 20 3.57 -26.03 9.83
C GLY A 20 2.14 -26.18 10.30
N LEU A 21 1.31 -26.82 9.46
CA LEU A 21 0.26 -27.78 9.92
C LEU A 21 -0.36 -28.48 8.71
N ALA A 22 0.36 -29.44 8.14
CA ALA A 22 -0.24 -30.37 7.18
C ALA A 22 -0.84 -31.55 7.94
N LEU A 23 -2.12 -31.51 8.23
CA LEU A 23 -2.90 -32.68 8.63
C LEU A 23 -3.60 -33.23 7.38
N ALA A 24 -3.08 -34.35 6.86
CA ALA A 24 -3.69 -35.08 5.76
C ALA A 24 -5.03 -35.69 6.23
N SER A 25 -6.16 -35.10 5.86
CA SER A 25 -7.48 -35.70 5.99
C SER A 25 -7.88 -36.28 4.61
N THR A 26 -7.94 -37.62 4.49
CA THR A 26 -8.51 -38.34 3.35
C THR A 26 -10.05 -38.38 3.45
N GLY A 27 -10.71 -37.26 3.41
CA GLY A 27 -12.15 -37.11 3.26
C GLY A 27 -12.53 -36.79 1.82
N PRO A 28 -13.82 -36.94 1.40
CA PRO A 28 -14.26 -36.45 0.09
C PRO A 28 -13.86 -35.00 -0.07
N ALA A 29 -13.35 -34.65 -1.27
CA ALA A 29 -12.84 -33.31 -1.58
C ALA A 29 -13.97 -32.29 -1.52
N TRP A 30 -14.28 -31.83 -0.31
CA TRP A 30 -15.06 -30.62 -0.07
C TRP A 30 -14.08 -29.46 -0.24
N ALA A 31 -14.49 -28.46 -1.02
CA ALA A 31 -13.71 -27.23 -1.12
C ALA A 31 -13.38 -26.71 0.28
N GLN A 32 -12.11 -26.51 0.59
CA GLN A 32 -11.70 -25.97 1.87
C GLN A 32 -12.13 -24.49 1.94
N PRO A 33 -12.77 -24.05 3.03
CA PRO A 33 -13.06 -22.64 3.19
C PRO A 33 -11.77 -21.82 3.21
N PRO A 34 -11.80 -20.59 2.73
CA PRO A 34 -10.64 -19.72 2.83
C PRO A 34 -10.22 -19.51 4.28
N GLU A 35 -8.91 -19.43 4.50
CA GLU A 35 -8.35 -19.00 5.78
C GLU A 35 -8.23 -17.49 5.75
N THR A 36 -8.90 -16.81 6.67
CA THR A 36 -8.93 -15.36 6.73
C THR A 36 -8.23 -14.85 7.98
N PHE A 37 -7.49 -13.77 7.81
CA PHE A 37 -6.82 -13.07 8.90
C PHE A 37 -7.01 -11.57 8.74
N THR A 38 -7.26 -10.89 9.86
CA THR A 38 -7.37 -9.41 9.86
C THR A 38 -6.57 -8.87 11.03
N GLU A 39 -5.71 -7.91 10.76
CA GLU A 39 -4.91 -7.20 11.75
C GLU A 39 -5.09 -5.70 11.63
N VAL A 40 -5.12 -5.01 12.75
CA VAL A 40 -5.11 -3.56 12.83
C VAL A 40 -3.91 -3.13 13.64
N SER A 41 -3.09 -2.26 13.09
CA SER A 41 -1.95 -1.66 13.78
C SER A 41 -1.98 -0.15 13.67
N THR A 42 -1.19 0.54 14.49
CA THR A 42 -0.98 1.98 14.42
C THR A 42 0.43 2.25 13.93
N PHE A 43 0.62 3.37 13.24
CA PHE A 43 1.94 3.81 12.82
C PHE A 43 2.13 5.31 13.11
N SER A 44 3.41 5.71 13.19
CA SER A 44 3.84 7.09 13.24
C SER A 44 5.16 7.17 12.48
N ASP A 45 5.11 7.77 11.30
CA ASP A 45 6.26 7.94 10.42
C ASP A 45 6.68 9.40 10.40
N HIS A 46 7.99 9.63 10.34
CA HIS A 46 8.58 10.96 10.22
C HIS A 46 9.67 10.93 9.14
N PHE A 47 9.61 11.87 8.21
CA PHE A 47 10.58 11.99 7.13
C PHE A 47 10.68 13.42 6.64
N THR A 48 11.81 13.77 6.03
CA THR A 48 12.00 15.04 5.33
C THR A 48 11.95 14.80 3.83
N GLY A 49 11.18 15.58 3.11
CA GLY A 49 11.02 15.43 1.66
C GLY A 49 10.21 16.55 1.02
N ASP A 50 9.99 16.39 -0.30
CA ASP A 50 9.15 17.28 -1.08
C ASP A 50 7.69 17.15 -0.62
N PHE A 51 7.03 18.29 -0.45
CA PHE A 51 5.60 18.32 -0.15
C PHE A 51 4.83 18.78 -1.40
N PRO A 52 3.66 18.20 -1.69
CA PRO A 52 2.86 18.57 -2.84
C PRO A 52 2.58 20.08 -2.90
N CYS A 53 2.73 20.67 -4.10
CA CYS A 53 2.49 22.07 -4.36
C CYS A 53 3.52 23.05 -3.75
N GLN A 54 4.64 22.56 -3.25
CA GLN A 54 5.70 23.38 -2.68
C GLN A 54 7.05 23.03 -3.34
N ASP A 55 7.93 24.02 -3.43
CA ASP A 55 9.28 23.85 -4.00
C ASP A 55 10.35 23.60 -2.89
N GLU A 56 10.00 23.88 -1.62
CA GLU A 56 10.86 23.68 -0.46
C GLU A 56 10.65 22.32 0.19
N LEU A 57 11.65 21.90 0.99
CA LEU A 57 11.58 20.67 1.78
C LEU A 57 10.72 20.86 3.03
N TYR A 58 9.99 19.82 3.40
CA TYR A 58 9.14 19.75 4.57
C TYR A 58 9.55 18.58 5.48
N ASP A 59 9.48 18.82 6.78
CA ASP A 59 9.44 17.76 7.80
C ASP A 59 7.99 17.27 7.91
N VAL A 60 7.77 16.04 7.49
CA VAL A 60 6.45 15.43 7.40
C VAL A 60 6.30 14.39 8.50
N THR A 61 5.24 14.51 9.28
CA THR A 61 4.81 13.50 10.24
C THR A 61 3.47 12.92 9.79
N ALA A 62 3.42 11.62 9.58
CA ALA A 62 2.20 10.88 9.26
C ALA A 62 1.87 9.92 10.40
N THR A 63 0.64 9.98 10.90
CA THR A 63 0.14 9.08 11.94
C THR A 63 -1.17 8.47 11.53
N GLY A 64 -1.38 7.21 11.86
CA GLY A 64 -2.60 6.55 11.44
C GLY A 64 -2.72 5.11 11.87
N HIS A 65 -3.59 4.42 11.15
CA HIS A 65 -3.89 3.01 11.33
C HIS A 65 -3.70 2.28 10.01
N THR A 66 -3.08 1.11 10.08
CA THR A 66 -3.04 0.12 9.02
C THR A 66 -4.01 -1.00 9.35
N LEU A 67 -4.89 -1.33 8.40
CA LEU A 67 -5.68 -2.55 8.41
C LEU A 67 -5.12 -3.48 7.34
N VAL A 68 -4.76 -4.69 7.74
CA VAL A 68 -4.36 -5.78 6.83
C VAL A 68 -5.47 -6.83 6.86
N HIS A 69 -5.99 -7.17 5.71
CA HIS A 69 -6.90 -8.29 5.52
C HIS A 69 -6.29 -9.29 4.54
N TYR A 70 -6.27 -10.53 4.94
CA TYR A 70 -5.62 -11.61 4.20
C TYR A 70 -6.58 -12.78 4.05
N ASP A 71 -6.74 -13.26 2.81
CA ASP A 71 -7.48 -14.48 2.47
C ASP A 71 -6.56 -15.46 1.76
N TYR A 72 -6.47 -16.66 2.28
CA TYR A 72 -5.79 -17.78 1.62
C TYR A 72 -6.80 -18.82 1.17
N PHE A 73 -6.72 -19.21 -0.09
CA PHE A 73 -7.57 -20.23 -0.71
C PHE A 73 -6.73 -21.50 -0.96
N PRO A 74 -6.78 -22.52 -0.06
CA PRO A 74 -5.92 -23.69 -0.14
C PRO A 74 -6.10 -24.49 -1.43
N ASP A 75 -7.32 -24.57 -1.96
CA ASP A 75 -7.65 -25.36 -3.14
C ASP A 75 -6.98 -24.83 -4.43
N THR A 76 -6.73 -23.53 -4.49
CA THR A 76 -6.15 -22.86 -5.66
C THR A 76 -4.76 -22.28 -5.42
N ASP A 77 -4.28 -22.39 -4.16
CA ASP A 77 -3.03 -21.78 -3.71
C ASP A 77 -2.97 -20.29 -4.06
N THR A 78 -4.07 -19.60 -3.74
CA THR A 78 -4.26 -18.18 -4.07
C THR A 78 -4.29 -17.37 -2.78
N PHE A 79 -3.62 -16.22 -2.81
CA PHE A 79 -3.60 -15.24 -1.72
C PHE A 79 -4.23 -13.94 -2.20
N HIS A 80 -5.12 -13.39 -1.39
CA HIS A 80 -5.59 -12.01 -1.53
C HIS A 80 -5.16 -11.24 -0.29
N VAL A 81 -4.47 -10.14 -0.50
CA VAL A 81 -4.03 -9.26 0.59
C VAL A 81 -4.52 -7.87 0.31
N HIS A 82 -5.16 -7.27 1.28
CA HIS A 82 -5.62 -5.90 1.24
C HIS A 82 -4.99 -5.13 2.39
N PHE A 83 -4.28 -4.05 2.07
CA PHE A 83 -3.80 -3.08 3.03
C PHE A 83 -4.63 -1.82 2.89
N SER A 84 -5.04 -1.26 4.01
CA SER A 84 -5.70 0.04 4.03
C SER A 84 -5.08 0.90 5.12
N ASP A 85 -4.40 1.95 4.71
CA ASP A 85 -3.82 2.96 5.58
C ASP A 85 -4.69 4.20 5.57
N HIS A 86 -5.01 4.72 6.74
CA HIS A 86 -5.64 6.01 6.88
C HIS A 86 -5.16 6.74 8.12
N GLY A 87 -5.01 8.04 7.98
CA GLY A 87 -4.45 8.82 9.04
C GLY A 87 -4.42 10.31 8.75
N SER A 88 -3.63 11.00 9.54
CA SER A 88 -3.38 12.41 9.44
C SER A 88 -1.93 12.70 9.08
N VAL A 89 -1.71 13.81 8.42
CA VAL A 89 -0.39 14.32 8.05
C VAL A 89 -0.23 15.74 8.57
N VAL A 90 0.96 16.02 9.09
CA VAL A 90 1.43 17.38 9.41
C VAL A 90 2.75 17.57 8.68
N ALA A 91 2.86 18.66 7.93
CA ALA A 91 4.08 19.01 7.20
C ALA A 91 4.51 20.44 7.55
N VAL A 92 5.73 20.58 8.03
CA VAL A 92 6.32 21.85 8.47
C VAL A 92 7.52 22.17 7.58
N PRO A 93 7.62 23.39 7.00
CA PRO A 93 8.77 23.74 6.16
C PRO A 93 10.07 23.70 6.98
N VAL A 94 11.09 23.02 6.43
CA VAL A 94 12.40 22.85 7.10
C VAL A 94 13.12 24.16 7.37
N ASP A 95 13.02 25.09 6.47
CA ASP A 95 13.65 26.41 6.59
C ASP A 95 12.81 27.45 7.36
N GLY A 96 11.59 27.04 7.83
CA GLY A 96 10.67 27.89 8.56
C GLY A 96 9.96 28.93 7.66
N THR A 97 10.12 28.89 6.35
CA THR A 97 9.41 29.73 5.40
C THR A 97 8.29 28.95 4.74
N GLY A 98 7.16 29.57 4.46
CA GLY A 98 6.01 28.90 3.86
C GLY A 98 4.99 28.40 4.89
N PRO A 99 3.86 27.85 4.40
CA PRO A 99 2.77 27.40 5.24
C PRO A 99 3.02 26.03 5.90
N THR A 100 2.54 25.85 7.11
CA THR A 100 2.41 24.53 7.70
C THR A 100 1.14 23.87 7.16
N TYR A 101 1.24 22.64 6.68
CA TYR A 101 0.10 21.88 6.19
C TYR A 101 -0.38 20.87 7.22
N THR A 102 -1.71 20.73 7.31
CA THR A 102 -2.37 19.66 8.07
C THR A 102 -3.43 19.00 7.21
N GLY A 103 -3.52 17.69 7.28
CA GLY A 103 -4.45 16.98 6.42
C GLY A 103 -4.67 15.54 6.79
N ASN A 104 -5.39 14.85 5.91
CA ASN A 104 -5.66 13.44 6.04
C ASN A 104 -5.28 12.72 4.75
N PHE A 105 -4.92 11.45 4.89
CA PHE A 105 -4.68 10.56 3.77
C PHE A 105 -5.41 9.24 3.95
N TRP A 106 -5.64 8.60 2.84
CA TRP A 106 -6.14 7.24 2.72
C TRP A 106 -5.38 6.56 1.61
N ASP A 107 -4.91 5.36 1.88
CA ASP A 107 -4.15 4.52 0.98
C ASP A 107 -4.75 3.12 1.00
N LEU A 108 -5.03 2.57 -0.16
CA LEU A 108 -5.54 1.24 -0.36
C LEU A 108 -4.64 0.50 -1.32
N ASP A 109 -4.01 -0.54 -0.83
CA ASP A 109 -3.23 -1.47 -1.62
C ASP A 109 -3.92 -2.83 -1.61
N SER A 110 -4.07 -3.42 -2.79
CA SER A 110 -4.72 -4.72 -2.97
C SER A 110 -3.86 -5.61 -3.86
N ASP A 111 -3.31 -6.63 -3.25
CA ASP A 111 -2.46 -7.61 -3.90
C ASP A 111 -3.19 -8.96 -4.05
N ASN A 112 -3.31 -9.43 -5.29
CA ASN A 112 -3.84 -10.74 -5.61
C ASN A 112 -2.72 -11.59 -6.21
N VAL A 113 -2.24 -12.55 -5.44
CA VAL A 113 -1.16 -13.43 -5.85
C VAL A 113 -1.69 -14.84 -6.00
N ARG A 114 -1.53 -15.42 -7.17
CA ARG A 114 -1.77 -16.84 -7.42
C ARG A 114 -0.44 -17.56 -7.54
N ALA A 115 -0.13 -18.41 -6.57
CA ALA A 115 1.03 -19.29 -6.62
C ALA A 115 0.71 -20.58 -7.39
N VAL A 116 1.70 -21.17 -8.03
CA VAL A 116 1.61 -22.54 -8.57
C VAL A 116 2.07 -23.52 -7.53
N LYS A 117 1.65 -24.78 -7.65
CA LYS A 117 1.98 -25.95 -6.82
C LYS A 117 3.46 -26.16 -6.45
N HIS A 118 4.39 -25.33 -6.90
CA HIS A 118 5.83 -25.43 -6.62
C HIS A 118 6.48 -24.11 -6.19
N GLY A 119 5.67 -23.12 -5.77
CA GLY A 119 6.20 -21.85 -5.25
C GLY A 119 6.53 -20.80 -6.30
N ASP A 120 6.28 -21.05 -7.57
CA ASP A 120 6.41 -20.04 -8.62
C ASP A 120 5.15 -19.16 -8.67
N VAL A 121 5.32 -17.84 -8.67
CA VAL A 121 4.21 -16.90 -8.83
C VAL A 121 3.70 -16.96 -10.26
N LEU A 122 2.45 -17.34 -10.46
CA LEU A 122 1.85 -17.44 -11.79
C LEU A 122 1.32 -16.12 -12.32
N VAL A 123 0.60 -15.41 -11.47
CA VAL A 123 -0.01 -14.11 -11.80
C VAL A 123 -0.06 -13.29 -10.53
N GLN A 124 0.40 -12.07 -10.61
CA GLN A 124 0.25 -11.07 -9.59
C GLN A 124 -0.54 -9.92 -10.17
N LYS A 125 -1.56 -9.49 -9.48
CA LYS A 125 -2.27 -8.24 -9.75
C LYS A 125 -2.19 -7.39 -8.51
N ASP A 126 -1.61 -6.23 -8.67
CA ASP A 126 -1.43 -5.22 -7.66
C ASP A 126 -2.22 -3.96 -8.05
N THR A 127 -2.91 -3.37 -7.09
CA THR A 127 -3.67 -2.13 -7.29
C THR A 127 -3.44 -1.24 -6.08
N ASP A 128 -2.88 -0.08 -6.31
CA ASP A 128 -2.60 0.96 -5.33
C ASP A 128 -3.49 2.18 -5.62
N LEU A 129 -4.15 2.69 -4.61
CA LEU A 129 -4.98 3.89 -4.67
C LEU A 129 -4.72 4.75 -3.43
N MET A 130 -3.95 5.82 -3.61
CA MET A 130 -3.69 6.79 -2.56
C MET A 130 -4.47 8.09 -2.79
N ARG A 131 -4.97 8.68 -1.72
CA ARG A 131 -5.58 9.99 -1.71
C ARG A 131 -5.16 10.78 -0.48
N SER A 132 -4.76 12.03 -0.68
CA SER A 132 -4.40 12.94 0.40
C SER A 132 -5.01 14.33 0.17
N ILE A 133 -5.48 14.95 1.23
CA ILE A 133 -5.94 16.34 1.25
C ILE A 133 -5.28 17.03 2.43
N ALA A 134 -4.60 18.15 2.16
CA ALA A 134 -3.99 18.97 3.20
C ALA A 134 -4.34 20.45 3.01
N HIS A 135 -4.42 21.17 4.12
CA HIS A 135 -4.72 22.60 4.18
C HIS A 135 -3.53 23.33 4.78
N GLY A 136 -3.07 24.36 4.09
CA GLY A 136 -2.01 25.25 4.55
C GLY A 136 -2.52 26.27 5.56
N SER A 137 -1.62 26.69 6.45
CA SER A 137 -1.90 27.74 7.43
C SER A 137 -2.18 29.12 6.80
N ASP A 138 -1.82 29.29 5.53
CA ASP A 138 -2.07 30.47 4.68
C ASP A 138 -3.40 30.38 3.90
N GLY A 139 -4.16 29.29 4.05
CA GLY A 139 -5.40 29.03 3.32
C GLY A 139 -5.21 28.25 2.02
N SER A 140 -3.98 27.92 1.65
CA SER A 140 -3.69 27.07 0.48
C SER A 140 -4.20 25.63 0.69
N ARG A 141 -4.35 24.89 -0.40
CA ARG A 141 -4.80 23.51 -0.40
C ARG A 141 -3.92 22.66 -1.31
N ALA A 142 -3.53 21.49 -0.84
CA ALA A 142 -2.91 20.44 -1.61
C ALA A 142 -3.82 19.20 -1.65
N PHE A 143 -4.11 18.72 -2.85
CA PHE A 143 -4.81 17.46 -3.07
C PHE A 143 -3.92 16.57 -3.94
N VAL A 144 -3.70 15.35 -3.52
CA VAL A 144 -2.98 14.33 -4.28
C VAL A 144 -3.85 13.09 -4.40
N MET A 145 -3.86 12.50 -5.58
CA MET A 145 -4.44 11.19 -5.83
C MET A 145 -3.51 10.43 -6.77
N THR A 146 -3.11 9.26 -6.33
CA THR A 146 -2.37 8.29 -7.16
C THR A 146 -3.23 7.06 -7.34
N HIS A 147 -3.31 6.53 -8.54
CA HIS A 147 -3.91 5.24 -8.83
C HIS A 147 -2.97 4.47 -9.75
N ALA A 148 -2.42 3.39 -9.25
CA ALA A 148 -1.54 2.51 -9.98
C ALA A 148 -2.14 1.10 -10.07
N GLN A 149 -1.90 0.41 -11.17
CA GLN A 149 -2.22 -0.99 -11.35
C GLN A 149 -1.08 -1.69 -12.07
N LEU A 150 -0.65 -2.81 -11.52
CA LEU A 150 0.35 -3.68 -12.10
C LEU A 150 -0.23 -5.08 -12.25
N THR A 151 0.01 -5.72 -13.39
CA THR A 151 -0.28 -7.15 -13.58
C THR A 151 0.94 -7.84 -14.17
N ILE A 152 1.40 -8.87 -13.49
CA ILE A 152 2.53 -9.70 -13.91
C ILE A 152 1.99 -11.09 -14.27
N ASN A 153 2.38 -11.60 -15.45
CA ASN A 153 1.99 -12.92 -15.89
C ASN A 153 2.91 -14.04 -15.34
N ALA A 154 2.58 -15.29 -15.64
CA ALA A 154 3.33 -16.46 -15.18
C ALA A 154 4.80 -16.51 -15.64
N ASN A 155 5.18 -15.75 -16.66
CA ASN A 155 6.54 -15.67 -17.15
C ASN A 155 7.34 -14.53 -16.50
N GLY A 156 6.72 -13.77 -15.59
CA GLY A 156 7.30 -12.58 -14.98
C GLY A 156 7.18 -11.31 -15.83
N ASP A 157 6.44 -11.36 -16.96
CA ASP A 157 6.27 -10.20 -17.82
C ASP A 157 5.15 -9.32 -17.32
N THR A 158 5.38 -8.02 -17.31
CA THR A 158 4.33 -7.02 -17.05
C THR A 158 3.36 -6.96 -18.22
N THR A 159 2.09 -7.31 -17.98
CA THR A 159 1.03 -7.34 -19.00
C THR A 159 0.11 -6.12 -18.95
N VAL A 160 -0.02 -5.53 -17.77
CA VAL A 160 -0.75 -4.28 -17.57
C VAL A 160 0.07 -3.41 -16.63
N GLN A 161 0.28 -2.18 -17.03
CA GLN A 161 0.81 -1.14 -16.15
C GLN A 161 0.01 0.11 -16.43
N PHE A 162 -0.56 0.66 -15.37
CA PHE A 162 -1.36 1.86 -15.43
C PHE A 162 -1.03 2.71 -14.20
N GLU A 163 -0.80 3.99 -14.41
CA GLU A 163 -0.54 4.93 -13.34
C GLU A 163 -1.18 6.27 -13.71
N VAL A 164 -1.93 6.82 -12.80
CA VAL A 164 -2.50 8.17 -12.90
C VAL A 164 -2.19 8.91 -11.62
N ASP A 165 -1.45 9.99 -11.78
CA ASP A 165 -1.19 10.95 -10.71
C ASP A 165 -1.97 12.24 -10.98
N LYS A 166 -2.70 12.67 -9.97
CA LYS A 166 -3.39 13.96 -9.98
C LYS A 166 -2.98 14.77 -8.77
N MET A 167 -2.47 15.96 -9.05
CA MET A 167 -2.15 16.96 -8.04
C MET A 167 -2.93 18.23 -8.33
N ILE A 168 -3.56 18.81 -7.33
CA ILE A 168 -4.29 20.07 -7.41
C ILE A 168 -3.82 20.95 -6.27
N CYS A 169 -3.40 22.14 -6.65
CA CYS A 169 -2.94 23.22 -5.75
C CYS A 169 -3.88 24.40 -5.87
N SER A 170 -4.32 24.98 -4.77
CA SER A 170 -5.22 26.15 -4.76
C SER A 170 -5.02 27.02 -3.53
#